data_00b2cc4dd884f5262c0fa9fef2fb5a30
#
_entry.id   00b2cc4dd884f5262c0fa9fef2fb5a30
#
_cell.length_a   1.000
_cell.length_b   1.000
_cell.length_c   1.000
_cell.angle_alpha   90.00
_cell.angle_beta   90.00
_cell.angle_gamma   90.00
#
_symmetry.space_group_name_H-M   'P 1'
#
loop_
_entity.id
_entity.type
_entity.pdbx_description
1 polymer ?
#
loop_
_entity_poly.entity_id
_entity_poly.type
_entity_poly.pdbx_seq_one_letter_code
_entity_poly.pdbx_strand_id
1 'polypeptide(L)'
;MKKLLTFSLVFLSVVLFSQRYVFDNQCEILEKQIKGIYPNLPPRKILYFYNSNDSNFIAYNFRPNEIHLYDYKLNSLKNLQIKNDEKKIIFNLISESNFRNFPDEILIKKISIENLADDLFLIKTFPSEKSKKINLEIKIKLKKSITPLIRIHFMDLTVSIHNLIYNKLLEQLPNKNYQIESIYLDYRNGVIVEEKISNCKPINLKFDLNFSEKK
;
A
#
# COMPACT_ATOMS: atom_id res chain seq x y z
N MET A 1 16.61 -44.10 11.60
CA MET A 1 16.93 -42.69 11.90
C MET A 1 17.01 -41.82 10.66
N LYS A 2 17.74 -42.14 9.58
CA LYS A 2 17.86 -41.29 8.38
C LYS A 2 16.51 -40.93 7.71
N LYS A 3 15.55 -41.88 7.63
CA LYS A 3 14.22 -41.63 7.03
C LYS A 3 13.35 -40.66 7.84
N LEU A 4 13.50 -40.66 9.17
CA LEU A 4 12.75 -39.74 10.05
C LEU A 4 13.25 -38.30 9.92
N LEU A 5 14.58 -38.14 9.76
CA LEU A 5 15.20 -36.81 9.57
C LEU A 5 14.79 -36.18 8.25
N THR A 6 14.69 -36.99 7.18
CA THR A 6 14.27 -36.51 5.84
C THR A 6 12.80 -36.07 5.85
N PHE A 7 11.93 -36.79 6.57
CA PHE A 7 10.52 -36.45 6.69
C PHE A 7 10.32 -35.15 7.49
N SER A 8 11.09 -34.96 8.57
CA SER A 8 11.09 -33.73 9.37
C SER A 8 11.56 -32.51 8.58
N LEU A 9 12.60 -32.66 7.76
CA LEU A 9 13.12 -31.59 6.89
C LEU A 9 12.12 -31.20 5.79
N VAL A 10 11.41 -32.15 5.18
CA VAL A 10 10.38 -31.90 4.18
C VAL A 10 9.17 -31.20 4.84
N PHE A 11 8.78 -31.58 6.06
CA PHE A 11 7.71 -30.92 6.78
C PHE A 11 8.06 -29.49 7.19
N LEU A 12 9.31 -29.23 7.63
CA LEU A 12 9.81 -27.89 7.90
C LEU A 12 9.83 -27.01 6.63
N SER A 13 10.21 -27.56 5.49
CA SER A 13 10.23 -26.81 4.23
C SER A 13 8.81 -26.41 3.78
N VAL A 14 7.82 -27.25 3.94
CA VAL A 14 6.42 -26.95 3.57
C VAL A 14 5.82 -25.86 4.46
N VAL A 15 6.17 -25.83 5.75
CA VAL A 15 5.72 -24.76 6.67
C VAL A 15 6.39 -23.42 6.38
N LEU A 16 7.61 -23.42 5.83
CA LEU A 16 8.37 -22.20 5.49
C LEU A 16 7.87 -21.48 4.23
N PHE A 17 7.02 -22.11 3.40
CA PHE A 17 6.53 -21.53 2.13
C PHE A 17 5.10 -20.98 2.20
N SER A 18 4.40 -21.08 3.33
CA SER A 18 3.09 -20.46 3.49
C SER A 18 3.25 -19.01 3.95
N GLN A 19 3.03 -18.07 3.04
CA GLN A 19 2.95 -16.66 3.42
C GLN A 19 1.52 -16.35 3.87
N ARG A 20 1.40 -15.82 5.08
CA ARG A 20 0.13 -15.43 5.66
C ARG A 20 0.08 -13.92 5.85
N TYR A 21 -0.92 -13.29 5.27
CA TYR A 21 -1.23 -11.88 5.47
C TYR A 21 -2.52 -11.75 6.26
N VAL A 22 -2.48 -10.98 7.31
CA VAL A 22 -3.63 -10.72 8.19
C VAL A 22 -3.99 -9.24 8.09
N PHE A 23 -5.25 -8.95 7.83
CA PHE A 23 -5.77 -7.59 7.78
C PHE A 23 -6.84 -7.45 8.87
N ASP A 24 -6.69 -6.43 9.69
CA ASP A 24 -7.57 -6.15 10.82
C ASP A 24 -8.44 -4.90 10.59
N ASN A 25 -8.18 -4.15 9.52
CA ASN A 25 -8.93 -2.97 9.15
C ASN A 25 -9.17 -2.87 7.65
N GLN A 26 -10.34 -2.34 7.29
CA GLN A 26 -10.72 -1.98 5.92
C GLN A 26 -11.18 -0.54 5.89
N CYS A 27 -10.72 0.23 4.89
CA CYS A 27 -11.18 1.59 4.61
C CYS A 27 -11.71 1.71 3.19
N GLU A 28 -12.63 2.63 2.96
CA GLU A 28 -13.06 3.06 1.64
C GLU A 28 -12.26 4.30 1.23
N ILE A 29 -11.72 4.28 0.02
CA ILE A 29 -11.05 5.42 -0.59
C ILE A 29 -11.85 5.86 -1.80
N LEU A 30 -12.19 7.15 -1.85
CA LEU A 30 -12.72 7.80 -3.02
C LEU A 30 -11.58 8.55 -3.71
N GLU A 31 -11.12 8.01 -4.83
CA GLU A 31 -10.09 8.60 -5.67
C GLU A 31 -10.74 9.41 -6.79
N LYS A 32 -10.30 10.65 -6.99
CA LYS A 32 -10.75 11.52 -8.06
C LYS A 32 -9.58 12.22 -8.73
N GLN A 33 -9.51 12.15 -10.06
CA GLN A 33 -8.61 13.01 -10.81
C GLN A 33 -9.21 14.42 -10.89
N ILE A 34 -8.55 15.39 -10.25
CA ILE A 34 -9.00 16.81 -10.22
C ILE A 34 -8.53 17.53 -11.49
N LYS A 35 -7.35 17.16 -11.98
CA LYS A 35 -6.76 17.71 -13.21
C LYS A 35 -6.00 16.60 -13.94
N GLY A 36 -6.00 16.64 -15.28
CA GLY A 36 -5.32 15.65 -16.11
C GLY A 36 -6.16 15.24 -17.31
N ILE A 37 -6.01 13.99 -17.74
CA ILE A 37 -6.69 13.48 -18.96
C ILE A 37 -8.19 13.26 -18.74
N TYR A 38 -8.59 12.85 -17.52
CA TYR A 38 -9.97 12.45 -17.20
C TYR A 38 -10.56 13.16 -15.98
N PRO A 39 -10.54 14.53 -15.91
CA PRO A 39 -10.97 15.25 -14.71
C PRO A 39 -12.49 15.16 -14.45
N ASN A 40 -13.27 14.79 -15.47
CA ASN A 40 -14.73 14.72 -15.40
C ASN A 40 -15.26 13.32 -15.10
N LEU A 41 -14.38 12.32 -14.96
CA LEU A 41 -14.85 11.00 -14.54
C LEU A 41 -15.35 11.03 -13.08
N PRO A 42 -16.39 10.22 -12.77
CA PRO A 42 -16.84 10.08 -11.40
C PRO A 42 -15.71 9.53 -10.52
N PRO A 43 -15.71 9.84 -9.22
CA PRO A 43 -14.74 9.29 -8.29
C PRO A 43 -14.76 7.76 -8.31
N ARG A 44 -13.58 7.14 -8.30
CA ARG A 44 -13.41 5.70 -8.17
C ARG A 44 -13.43 5.31 -6.71
N LYS A 45 -14.26 4.35 -6.35
CA LYS A 45 -14.28 3.76 -5.02
C LYS A 45 -13.35 2.56 -4.97
N ILE A 46 -12.42 2.56 -4.01
CA ILE A 46 -11.44 1.51 -3.79
C ILE A 46 -11.54 1.07 -2.33
N LEU A 47 -11.43 -0.24 -2.08
CA LEU A 47 -11.33 -0.78 -0.73
C LEU A 47 -9.87 -1.07 -0.43
N TYR A 48 -9.35 -0.48 0.64
CA TYR A 48 -8.02 -0.76 1.17
C TYR A 48 -8.09 -1.61 2.43
N PHE A 49 -7.16 -2.53 2.56
CA PHE A 49 -7.02 -3.44 3.69
C PHE A 49 -5.69 -3.19 4.37
N TYR A 50 -5.73 -3.00 5.67
CA TYR A 50 -4.58 -2.66 6.51
C TYR A 50 -4.41 -3.66 7.64
N ASN A 51 -3.15 -3.82 8.08
CA ASN A 51 -2.85 -4.37 9.38
C ASN A 51 -2.36 -3.23 10.29
N SER A 52 -3.07 -2.96 11.38
CA SER A 52 -2.71 -1.87 12.30
C SER A 52 -1.40 -2.11 13.06
N ASN A 53 -0.98 -3.36 13.18
CA ASN A 53 0.23 -3.77 13.88
C ASN A 53 1.42 -3.99 12.92
N ASP A 54 1.16 -4.19 11.62
CA ASP A 54 2.20 -4.40 10.62
C ASP A 54 1.94 -3.56 9.36
N SER A 55 2.69 -2.49 9.22
CA SER A 55 2.63 -1.57 8.06
C SER A 55 3.49 -2.03 6.88
N ASN A 56 4.10 -3.22 6.93
CA ASN A 56 4.95 -3.71 5.85
C ASN A 56 4.16 -4.20 4.63
N PHE A 57 2.85 -4.33 4.74
CA PHE A 57 2.02 -4.70 3.60
C PHE A 57 0.67 -3.97 3.62
N ILE A 58 0.08 -3.84 2.46
CA ILE A 58 -1.24 -3.27 2.22
C ILE A 58 -1.88 -4.01 1.06
N ALA A 59 -3.19 -4.16 1.08
CA ALA A 59 -3.91 -4.69 -0.07
C ALA A 59 -5.03 -3.75 -0.48
N TYR A 60 -5.39 -3.75 -1.75
CA TYR A 60 -6.55 -3.03 -2.22
C TYR A 60 -7.30 -3.78 -3.32
N ASN A 61 -8.60 -3.55 -3.36
CA ASN A 61 -9.46 -4.09 -4.38
C ASN A 61 -9.30 -3.27 -5.67
N PHE A 62 -8.60 -3.81 -6.65
CA PHE A 62 -8.37 -3.14 -7.93
C PHE A 62 -9.59 -3.23 -8.86
N ARG A 63 -10.25 -4.40 -8.85
CA ARG A 63 -11.48 -4.71 -9.58
C ARG A 63 -12.39 -5.56 -8.68
N PRO A 64 -13.68 -5.75 -8.99
CA PRO A 64 -14.63 -6.45 -8.12
C PRO A 64 -14.15 -7.80 -7.57
N ASN A 65 -13.35 -8.53 -8.34
CA ASN A 65 -12.85 -9.85 -7.95
C ASN A 65 -11.31 -9.94 -7.96
N GLU A 66 -10.62 -8.80 -7.85
CA GLU A 66 -9.17 -8.73 -7.96
C GLU A 66 -8.59 -7.86 -6.85
N ILE A 67 -7.62 -8.42 -6.12
CA ILE A 67 -6.90 -7.74 -5.06
C ILE A 67 -5.44 -7.62 -5.45
N HIS A 68 -4.89 -6.43 -5.29
CA HIS A 68 -3.46 -6.17 -5.36
C HIS A 68 -2.92 -6.11 -3.93
N LEU A 69 -2.00 -7.01 -3.60
CA LEU A 69 -1.31 -7.06 -2.33
C LEU A 69 0.14 -6.59 -2.52
N TYR A 70 0.49 -5.51 -1.87
CA TYR A 70 1.84 -4.94 -1.86
C TYR A 70 2.55 -5.31 -0.57
N ASP A 71 3.68 -5.99 -0.68
CA ASP A 71 4.56 -6.31 0.43
C ASP A 71 5.84 -5.50 0.32
N TYR A 72 5.96 -4.48 1.17
CA TYR A 72 7.09 -3.56 1.21
C TYR A 72 8.35 -4.17 1.82
N LYS A 73 8.21 -5.26 2.59
CA LYS A 73 9.34 -5.99 3.16
C LYS A 73 9.98 -6.92 2.13
N LEU A 74 9.14 -7.60 1.35
CA LEU A 74 9.59 -8.55 0.32
C LEU A 74 9.79 -7.91 -1.05
N ASN A 75 9.49 -6.62 -1.21
CA ASN A 75 9.50 -5.93 -2.51
C ASN A 75 8.64 -6.67 -3.55
N SER A 76 7.45 -7.13 -3.15
CA SER A 76 6.60 -7.93 -4.04
C SER A 76 5.19 -7.37 -4.17
N LEU A 77 4.66 -7.46 -5.39
CA LEU A 77 3.26 -7.25 -5.75
C LEU A 77 2.65 -8.60 -6.09
N LYS A 78 1.59 -8.96 -5.40
CA LYS A 78 0.80 -10.16 -5.66
C LYS A 78 -0.59 -9.78 -6.15
N ASN A 79 -0.96 -10.29 -7.31
CA ASN A 79 -2.31 -10.14 -7.85
C ASN A 79 -3.11 -11.39 -7.46
N LEU A 80 -4.22 -11.18 -6.76
CA LEU A 80 -5.07 -12.23 -6.22
C LEU A 80 -6.45 -12.14 -6.84
N GLN A 81 -7.01 -13.28 -7.25
CA GLN A 81 -8.40 -13.40 -7.65
C GLN A 81 -9.25 -13.90 -6.49
N ILE A 82 -10.36 -13.21 -6.25
CA ILE A 82 -11.36 -13.63 -5.28
C ILE A 82 -12.27 -14.67 -5.93
N LYS A 83 -12.39 -15.83 -5.32
CA LYS A 83 -13.42 -16.83 -5.65
C LYS A 83 -14.31 -17.01 -4.42
N ASN A 84 -15.59 -16.82 -4.61
CA ASN A 84 -16.59 -17.12 -3.62
C ASN A 84 -16.98 -18.59 -3.78
N ASP A 85 -16.56 -19.43 -2.84
CA ASP A 85 -17.13 -20.75 -2.64
C ASP A 85 -18.23 -20.63 -1.56
N GLU A 86 -19.31 -21.39 -1.64
CA GLU A 86 -20.52 -21.26 -0.81
C GLU A 86 -20.26 -21.11 0.70
N LYS A 87 -19.08 -21.48 1.18
CA LYS A 87 -18.68 -21.42 2.60
C LYS A 87 -17.42 -20.60 2.90
N LYS A 88 -16.66 -20.19 1.88
CA LYS A 88 -15.36 -19.51 2.08
C LYS A 88 -15.02 -18.56 0.94
N ILE A 89 -14.40 -17.46 1.28
CA ILE A 89 -13.72 -16.61 0.32
C ILE A 89 -12.32 -17.20 0.11
N ILE A 90 -12.01 -17.57 -1.13
CA ILE A 90 -10.71 -18.14 -1.51
C ILE A 90 -9.95 -17.08 -2.32
N PHE A 91 -8.69 -16.88 -1.98
CA PHE A 91 -7.78 -15.99 -2.69
C PHE A 91 -6.78 -16.82 -3.49
N ASN A 92 -6.91 -16.79 -4.81
CA ASN A 92 -5.98 -17.48 -5.70
C ASN A 92 -4.93 -16.50 -6.20
N LEU A 93 -3.66 -16.85 -6.04
CA LEU A 93 -2.56 -16.10 -6.63
C LEU A 93 -2.61 -16.22 -8.15
N ILE A 94 -2.78 -15.08 -8.84
CA ILE A 94 -2.74 -15.01 -10.31
C ILE A 94 -1.30 -14.81 -10.77
N SER A 95 -0.61 -13.85 -10.16
CA SER A 95 0.76 -13.49 -10.48
C SER A 95 1.47 -12.86 -9.30
N GLU A 96 2.78 -13.01 -9.28
CA GLU A 96 3.69 -12.31 -8.38
C GLU A 96 4.78 -11.66 -9.20
N SER A 97 5.12 -10.42 -8.84
CA SER A 97 6.21 -9.66 -9.44
C SER A 97 6.87 -8.82 -8.37
N ASN A 98 8.11 -8.44 -8.61
CA ASN A 98 8.71 -7.37 -7.82
C ASN A 98 8.00 -6.05 -8.12
N PHE A 99 8.05 -5.10 -7.19
CA PHE A 99 7.65 -3.73 -7.50
C PHE A 99 8.41 -3.28 -8.73
N ARG A 100 7.67 -2.88 -9.74
CA ARG A 100 8.27 -2.51 -11.01
C ARG A 100 9.05 -1.21 -10.86
N ASN A 101 10.26 -1.20 -11.39
CA ASN A 101 10.88 0.03 -11.83
C ASN A 101 10.26 0.35 -13.18
N PHE A 102 9.28 1.25 -13.22
CA PHE A 102 8.72 1.71 -14.48
C PHE A 102 9.74 2.62 -15.18
N PRO A 103 9.87 2.55 -16.51
CA PRO A 103 10.74 3.48 -17.26
C PRO A 103 10.41 4.94 -17.00
N ASP A 104 9.13 5.25 -16.73
CA ASP A 104 8.59 6.58 -16.45
C ASP A 104 8.52 6.89 -14.95
N GLU A 105 9.25 6.15 -14.13
CA GLU A 105 9.26 6.32 -12.69
C GLU A 105 9.72 7.72 -12.31
N ILE A 106 9.00 8.34 -11.40
CA ILE A 106 9.36 9.66 -10.87
C ILE A 106 10.69 9.55 -10.13
N LEU A 107 11.75 10.12 -10.69
CA LEU A 107 13.06 10.13 -10.06
C LEU A 107 13.01 10.98 -8.78
N ILE A 108 13.20 10.35 -7.63
CA ILE A 108 13.23 11.00 -6.33
C ILE A 108 14.57 10.74 -5.65
N LYS A 109 15.30 11.81 -5.37
CA LYS A 109 16.59 11.78 -4.65
C LYS A 109 16.53 12.53 -3.32
N LYS A 110 15.60 13.47 -3.18
CA LYS A 110 15.41 14.25 -1.95
C LYS A 110 13.93 14.39 -1.64
N ILE A 111 13.60 14.32 -0.35
CA ILE A 111 12.24 14.52 0.18
C ILE A 111 12.33 15.54 1.30
N SER A 112 11.43 16.54 1.29
CA SER A 112 11.16 17.41 2.44
C SER A 112 9.73 17.22 2.92
N ILE A 113 9.53 17.30 4.24
CA ILE A 113 8.22 17.31 4.87
C ILE A 113 8.10 18.59 5.68
N GLU A 114 7.02 19.31 5.48
CA GLU A 114 6.64 20.51 6.21
C GLU A 114 5.32 20.26 6.94
N ASN A 115 5.26 20.58 8.21
CA ASN A 115 4.00 20.60 8.95
C ASN A 115 3.33 21.95 8.70
N LEU A 116 2.19 21.97 8.00
CA LEU A 116 1.45 23.21 7.69
C LEU A 116 0.42 23.53 8.77
N ALA A 117 -0.07 22.54 9.50
CA ALA A 117 -0.99 22.64 10.63
C ALA A 117 -0.91 21.33 11.43
N ASP A 118 -1.52 21.25 12.61
CA ASP A 118 -1.41 20.11 13.53
C ASP A 118 -1.67 18.75 12.88
N ASP A 119 -2.46 18.72 11.82
CA ASP A 119 -2.90 17.50 11.12
C ASP A 119 -2.62 17.51 9.61
N LEU A 120 -1.98 18.57 9.09
CA LEU A 120 -1.74 18.77 7.66
C LEU A 120 -0.25 18.84 7.32
N PHE A 121 0.21 17.89 6.52
CA PHE A 121 1.60 17.74 6.11
C PHE A 121 1.76 17.96 4.61
N LEU A 122 2.80 18.69 4.24
CA LEU A 122 3.21 18.91 2.86
C LEU A 122 4.53 18.21 2.60
N ILE A 123 4.50 17.23 1.69
CA ILE A 123 5.66 16.48 1.25
C ILE A 123 6.02 16.97 -0.15
N LYS A 124 7.26 17.38 -0.34
CA LYS A 124 7.83 17.75 -1.64
C LYS A 124 8.97 16.80 -1.99
N THR A 125 9.00 16.35 -3.22
CA THR A 125 10.07 15.51 -3.73
C THR A 125 10.87 16.22 -4.83
N PHE A 126 12.14 15.87 -4.93
CA PHE A 126 13.08 16.52 -5.85
C PHE A 126 13.92 15.47 -6.58
N PRO A 127 14.25 15.71 -7.87
CA PRO A 127 15.03 14.77 -8.70
C PRO A 127 16.52 14.71 -8.33
N SER A 128 17.03 15.65 -7.53
CA SER A 128 18.41 15.62 -7.00
C SER A 128 18.49 16.41 -5.70
N GLU A 129 19.57 16.20 -4.93
CA GLU A 129 19.83 16.91 -3.67
C GLU A 129 19.90 18.43 -3.84
N LYS A 130 20.44 18.90 -4.97
CA LYS A 130 20.62 20.32 -5.30
C LYS A 130 19.43 20.95 -6.03
N SER A 131 18.48 20.13 -6.48
CA SER A 131 17.32 20.62 -7.24
C SER A 131 16.40 21.46 -6.37
N LYS A 132 15.94 22.58 -6.94
CA LYS A 132 14.82 23.37 -6.42
C LYS A 132 13.50 23.04 -7.12
N LYS A 133 13.55 22.30 -8.22
CA LYS A 133 12.37 21.90 -8.99
C LYS A 133 11.68 20.73 -8.28
N ILE A 134 10.44 20.95 -7.86
CA ILE A 134 9.58 19.89 -7.28
C ILE A 134 9.07 19.02 -8.43
N ASN A 135 9.16 17.71 -8.29
CA ASN A 135 8.61 16.75 -9.26
C ASN A 135 7.38 16.01 -8.76
N LEU A 136 7.12 16.02 -7.46
CA LEU A 136 5.89 15.52 -6.87
C LEU A 136 5.59 16.32 -5.59
N GLU A 137 4.35 16.74 -5.41
CA GLU A 137 3.87 17.37 -4.18
C GLU A 137 2.69 16.58 -3.62
N ILE A 138 2.77 16.24 -2.35
CA ILE A 138 1.75 15.47 -1.65
C ILE A 138 1.29 16.25 -0.42
N LYS A 139 0.00 16.56 -0.32
CA LYS A 139 -0.60 17.04 0.93
C LYS A 139 -1.35 15.91 1.59
N ILE A 140 -1.00 15.62 2.83
CA ILE A 140 -1.63 14.56 3.62
C ILE A 140 -2.31 15.20 4.81
N LYS A 141 -3.63 15.01 4.91
CA LYS A 141 -4.39 15.35 6.09
C LYS A 141 -4.59 14.11 6.93
N LEU A 142 -4.23 14.19 8.20
CA LEU A 142 -4.38 13.14 9.18
C LEU A 142 -5.53 13.48 10.14
N LYS A 143 -6.06 12.47 10.80
CA LYS A 143 -6.91 12.64 11.99
C LYS A 143 -6.47 11.69 13.07
N LYS A 144 -6.65 12.06 14.33
CA LYS A 144 -6.38 11.20 15.48
C LYS A 144 -7.22 9.93 15.39
N SER A 145 -6.61 8.80 15.68
CA SER A 145 -7.24 7.48 15.64
C SER A 145 -6.61 6.57 16.68
N ILE A 146 -7.38 5.70 17.30
CA ILE A 146 -6.84 4.63 18.16
C ILE A 146 -6.14 3.56 17.34
N THR A 147 -6.46 3.46 16.05
CA THR A 147 -5.89 2.49 15.11
C THR A 147 -4.94 3.21 14.15
N PRO A 148 -3.65 2.86 14.11
CA PRO A 148 -2.67 3.51 13.23
C PRO A 148 -2.85 3.08 11.78
N LEU A 149 -3.45 3.95 10.95
CA LEU A 149 -3.70 3.72 9.52
C LEU A 149 -3.08 4.85 8.69
N ILE A 150 -1.75 4.96 8.75
CA ILE A 150 -0.97 6.02 8.12
C ILE A 150 -0.07 5.53 6.96
N ARG A 151 -0.19 4.26 6.58
CA ARG A 151 0.52 3.75 5.41
C ARG A 151 -0.15 4.28 4.13
N ILE A 152 0.63 4.92 3.28
CA ILE A 152 0.21 5.39 1.96
C ILE A 152 0.79 4.49 0.88
N HIS A 153 0.08 4.40 -0.23
CA HIS A 153 0.52 3.68 -1.41
C HIS A 153 0.23 4.49 -2.67
N PHE A 154 1.25 4.64 -3.50
CA PHE A 154 1.16 5.26 -4.83
C PHE A 154 1.80 4.31 -5.83
N MET A 155 1.08 3.99 -6.90
CA MET A 155 1.52 3.00 -7.89
C MET A 155 2.83 3.39 -8.61
N ASP A 156 3.12 4.68 -8.70
CA ASP A 156 4.23 5.23 -9.47
C ASP A 156 5.53 5.37 -8.66
N LEU A 157 5.54 4.94 -7.40
CA LEU A 157 6.69 5.06 -6.52
C LEU A 157 7.31 3.71 -6.19
N THR A 158 8.63 3.68 -6.07
CA THR A 158 9.37 2.50 -5.62
C THR A 158 9.11 2.22 -4.14
N VAL A 159 9.39 0.97 -3.72
CA VAL A 159 9.31 0.55 -2.31
C VAL A 159 10.19 1.42 -1.41
N SER A 160 11.40 1.73 -1.85
CA SER A 160 12.32 2.56 -1.08
C SER A 160 11.75 3.96 -0.82
N ILE A 161 11.10 4.55 -1.81
CA ILE A 161 10.46 5.86 -1.67
C ILE A 161 9.23 5.81 -0.77
N HIS A 162 8.37 4.78 -0.92
CA HIS A 162 7.26 4.58 0.01
C HIS A 162 7.73 4.48 1.46
N ASN A 163 8.77 3.68 1.72
CA ASN A 163 9.32 3.53 3.06
C ASN A 163 9.95 4.83 3.57
N LEU A 164 10.64 5.56 2.70
CA LEU A 164 11.25 6.83 3.06
C LEU A 164 10.18 7.89 3.43
N ILE A 165 9.13 8.02 2.62
CA ILE A 165 8.01 8.94 2.92
C ILE A 165 7.34 8.53 4.24
N TYR A 166 7.01 7.26 4.40
CA TYR A 166 6.36 6.74 5.59
C TYR A 166 7.18 7.01 6.86
N ASN A 167 8.47 6.68 6.85
CA ASN A 167 9.34 6.89 8.01
C ASN A 167 9.49 8.37 8.34
N LYS A 168 9.71 9.21 7.32
CA LYS A 168 9.79 10.67 7.54
C LYS A 168 8.49 11.27 8.05
N LEU A 169 7.34 10.77 7.63
CA LEU A 169 6.06 11.21 8.17
C LEU A 169 5.93 10.81 9.65
N LEU A 170 6.32 9.57 10.00
CA LEU A 170 6.32 9.10 11.38
C LEU A 170 7.21 9.96 12.31
N GLU A 171 8.37 10.43 11.82
CA GLU A 171 9.28 11.31 12.56
C GLU A 171 8.63 12.66 12.93
N GLN A 172 7.60 13.10 12.17
CA GLN A 172 6.88 14.35 12.42
C GLN A 172 5.72 14.19 13.41
N LEU A 173 5.35 12.95 13.75
CA LEU A 173 4.18 12.66 14.57
C LEU A 173 4.61 12.35 16.02
N PRO A 174 3.87 12.84 17.04
CA PRO A 174 4.15 12.53 18.43
C PRO A 174 3.95 11.05 18.79
N ASN A 175 3.13 10.36 18.03
CA ASN A 175 2.88 8.91 18.13
C ASN A 175 2.26 8.39 16.83
N LYS A 176 1.95 7.10 16.75
CA LYS A 176 1.36 6.46 15.57
C LYS A 176 -0.18 6.48 15.54
N ASN A 177 -0.84 7.07 16.53
CA ASN A 177 -2.30 7.03 16.67
C ASN A 177 -3.00 8.01 15.74
N TYR A 178 -2.79 7.86 14.47
CA TYR A 178 -3.39 8.64 13.39
C TYR A 178 -3.87 7.73 12.27
N GLN A 179 -4.84 8.22 11.53
CA GLN A 179 -5.21 7.69 10.22
C GLN A 179 -5.24 8.80 9.18
N ILE A 180 -5.03 8.44 7.94
CA ILE A 180 -5.14 9.38 6.83
C ILE A 180 -6.61 9.71 6.62
N GLU A 181 -6.94 11.01 6.52
CA GLU A 181 -8.26 11.52 6.15
C GLU A 181 -8.34 11.79 4.65
N SER A 182 -7.31 12.46 4.12
CA SER A 182 -7.21 12.74 2.68
C SER A 182 -5.77 12.88 2.21
N ILE A 183 -5.60 12.65 0.92
CA ILE A 183 -4.34 12.87 0.20
C ILE A 183 -4.65 13.70 -1.03
N TYR A 184 -3.84 14.75 -1.27
CA TYR A 184 -3.83 15.52 -2.50
C TYR A 184 -2.46 15.34 -3.14
N LEU A 185 -2.44 14.87 -4.38
CA LEU A 185 -1.25 14.46 -5.10
C LEU A 185 -1.14 15.28 -6.38
N ASP A 186 -0.12 16.13 -6.48
CA ASP A 186 0.22 16.92 -7.67
C ASP A 186 1.51 16.37 -8.30
N TYR A 187 1.40 15.72 -9.44
CA TYR A 187 2.52 15.13 -10.19
C TYR A 187 3.38 16.17 -10.92
N ARG A 188 3.05 17.44 -10.81
CA ARG A 188 3.78 18.55 -11.45
C ARG A 188 3.93 18.42 -12.98
N ASN A 189 3.20 17.50 -13.59
CA ASN A 189 3.09 17.27 -15.03
C ASN A 189 1.69 17.61 -15.58
N GLY A 190 0.84 18.23 -14.76
CA GLY A 190 -0.53 18.58 -15.12
C GLY A 190 -1.58 17.58 -14.61
N VAL A 191 -1.17 16.48 -13.95
CA VAL A 191 -2.07 15.53 -13.30
C VAL A 191 -2.16 15.82 -11.82
N ILE A 192 -3.38 15.90 -11.30
CA ILE A 192 -3.69 16.08 -9.88
C ILE A 192 -4.76 15.07 -9.48
N VAL A 193 -4.50 14.35 -8.40
CA VAL A 193 -5.40 13.34 -7.82
C VAL A 193 -5.73 13.70 -6.38
N GLU A 194 -6.97 13.55 -5.99
CA GLU A 194 -7.44 13.64 -4.61
C GLU A 194 -7.97 12.27 -4.17
N GLU A 195 -7.55 11.84 -2.99
CA GLU A 195 -8.07 10.65 -2.31
C GLU A 195 -8.70 11.06 -0.99
N LYS A 196 -9.93 10.59 -0.73
CA LYS A 196 -10.62 10.75 0.56
C LYS A 196 -10.82 9.39 1.20
N ILE A 197 -10.31 9.22 2.40
CA ILE A 197 -10.36 7.98 3.14
C ILE A 197 -11.49 8.05 4.18
N SER A 198 -12.41 7.10 4.10
CA SER A 198 -13.61 7.06 4.96
C SER A 198 -13.98 5.62 5.33
N ASN A 199 -15.01 5.47 6.16
CA ASN A 199 -15.63 4.19 6.49
C ASN A 199 -14.62 3.11 6.92
N CYS A 200 -13.58 3.52 7.67
CA CYS A 200 -12.64 2.58 8.24
C CYS A 200 -13.33 1.76 9.33
N LYS A 201 -13.25 0.45 9.21
CA LYS A 201 -13.88 -0.50 10.13
C LYS A 201 -12.97 -1.69 10.40
N PRO A 202 -13.05 -2.28 11.60
CA PRO A 202 -12.34 -3.52 11.89
C PRO A 202 -12.89 -4.68 11.05
N ILE A 203 -11.98 -5.56 10.64
CA ILE A 203 -12.27 -6.79 9.91
C ILE A 203 -11.39 -7.92 10.44
N ASN A 204 -11.64 -9.15 10.01
CA ASN A 204 -10.75 -10.28 10.21
C ASN A 204 -10.58 -10.99 8.87
N LEU A 205 -9.62 -10.51 8.08
CA LEU A 205 -9.36 -11.04 6.75
C LEU A 205 -7.96 -11.64 6.71
N LYS A 206 -7.86 -12.86 6.19
CA LYS A 206 -6.60 -13.60 6.12
C LYS A 206 -6.39 -14.12 4.71
N PHE A 207 -5.22 -13.85 4.16
CA PHE A 207 -4.77 -14.45 2.92
C PHE A 207 -3.72 -15.51 3.27
N ASP A 208 -4.10 -16.76 3.15
CA ASP A 208 -3.17 -17.88 3.21
C ASP A 208 -2.78 -18.20 1.76
N LEU A 209 -1.60 -17.72 1.34
CA LEU A 209 -1.11 -17.94 -0.01
C LEU A 209 -0.37 -19.28 -0.04
N ASN A 210 -1.07 -20.31 -0.43
CA ASN A 210 -0.45 -21.58 -0.78
C ASN A 210 0.13 -21.43 -2.20
N PHE A 211 1.45 -21.48 -2.32
CA PHE A 211 2.09 -21.62 -3.61
C PHE A 211 1.78 -23.02 -4.14
N SER A 212 0.72 -23.15 -4.92
CA SER A 212 0.57 -24.35 -5.74
C SER A 212 1.72 -24.34 -6.76
N GLU A 213 2.58 -25.34 -6.69
CA GLU A 213 3.59 -25.57 -7.72
C GLU A 213 2.93 -25.42 -9.10
N LYS A 214 3.44 -24.48 -9.90
CA LYS A 214 3.07 -24.42 -11.32
C LYS A 214 3.55 -25.75 -11.93
N LYS A 215 2.60 -26.60 -12.26
CA LYS A 215 2.84 -27.74 -13.15
C LYS A 215 3.21 -27.25 -14.53
#